data_28f7a95b77f2a1a2d4e9c2632bd2c973
#
_entry.id   28f7a95b77f2a1a2d4e9c2632bd2c973
#
_cell.length_a   1.000
_cell.length_b   1.000
_cell.length_c   1.000
_cell.angle_alpha   90.00
_cell.angle_beta   90.00
_cell.angle_gamma   90.00
#
_symmetry.space_group_name_H-M   'P 1'
#
loop_
_entity.id
_entity.type
_entity.pdbx_description
1 polymer ?
#
loop_
_entity_poly.entity_id
_entity_poly.type
_entity_poly.pdbx_seq_one_letter_code
_entity_poly.pdbx_strand_id
1 'polypeptide(L)'
;MKSYFRILSALSAVAAVIAFSGCGGKEQEQPKPDSVKVSGVSIDKPTLSMTEGETANLTAIVMPENATNKAVAWKSGNSGVADVDASGKVTAVKAGTSDITVTTADGGKTATCKVTVASKAVPATGLTLSLSSVAFVEGQTKSINATVTPSNSTDEVTWPSPTQLTSNGGGSYTAKKADDSESFDLEVKAGAVSAKAGVTVYPMWFVEFLTDKLVPDGSTSTITEGGEL
;
A
#
# COMPACT_ATOMS: atom_id res chain seq x y z
N MET A 1 7.39 -48.40 30.83
CA MET A 1 8.29 -48.29 31.98
C MET A 1 8.52 -46.80 32.21
N LYS A 2 7.80 -46.25 33.15
CA LYS A 2 8.25 -45.72 34.48
C LYS A 2 9.45 -44.80 34.33
N SER A 3 9.42 -43.49 34.66
CA SER A 3 9.29 -43.04 36.05
C SER A 3 8.95 -41.53 36.11
N TYR A 4 8.02 -41.19 36.95
CA TYR A 4 7.67 -39.86 37.48
C TYR A 4 8.79 -39.35 38.39
N PHE A 5 9.13 -38.05 38.30
CA PHE A 5 9.78 -37.38 39.39
C PHE A 5 9.04 -36.11 39.77
N ARG A 6 8.21 -36.23 40.80
CA ARG A 6 7.59 -35.13 41.53
C ARG A 6 8.57 -34.64 42.56
N ILE A 7 8.94 -33.36 42.53
CA ILE A 7 9.56 -32.72 43.68
C ILE A 7 8.55 -31.72 44.25
N LEU A 8 7.94 -32.12 45.34
CA LEU A 8 7.15 -31.31 46.23
C LEU A 8 8.11 -30.69 47.23
N SER A 9 8.36 -29.38 47.23
CA SER A 9 9.01 -28.71 48.35
C SER A 9 7.99 -27.98 49.20
N ALA A 10 7.69 -28.57 50.34
CA ALA A 10 6.83 -28.02 51.38
C ALA A 10 7.50 -26.80 52.01
N LEU A 11 6.78 -25.68 51.99
CA LEU A 11 7.14 -24.48 52.75
C LEU A 11 6.54 -24.64 54.17
N SER A 12 7.36 -24.98 55.13
CA SER A 12 6.99 -24.96 56.56
C SER A 12 7.17 -23.55 57.11
N ALA A 13 6.05 -22.87 57.35
CA ALA A 13 6.03 -21.64 58.11
C ALA A 13 6.14 -22.00 59.62
N VAL A 14 7.25 -21.69 60.23
CA VAL A 14 7.40 -21.66 61.67
C VAL A 14 7.16 -20.25 62.17
N ALA A 15 5.96 -20.00 62.65
CA ALA A 15 5.63 -18.81 63.42
C ALA A 15 6.11 -18.97 64.86
N ALA A 16 7.30 -18.43 65.18
CA ALA A 16 7.74 -18.29 66.58
C ALA A 16 7.28 -16.92 67.08
N VAL A 17 6.19 -16.92 67.82
CA VAL A 17 5.79 -15.78 68.63
C VAL A 17 6.64 -15.72 69.87
N ILE A 18 7.65 -14.81 69.88
CA ILE A 18 8.35 -14.44 71.12
C ILE A 18 7.79 -13.09 71.55
N ALA A 19 6.94 -13.12 72.58
CA ALA A 19 6.57 -11.93 73.29
C ALA A 19 7.75 -11.46 74.14
N PHE A 20 8.41 -10.36 73.73
CA PHE A 20 9.33 -9.65 74.62
C PHE A 20 8.70 -8.31 74.96
N SER A 21 8.36 -8.18 76.24
CA SER A 21 7.90 -6.96 76.88
C SER A 21 9.09 -6.02 77.09
N GLY A 22 9.00 -4.79 76.56
CA GLY A 22 9.71 -3.63 77.09
C GLY A 22 11.11 -3.39 76.58
N CYS A 23 11.26 -2.50 75.65
CA CYS A 23 12.14 -1.32 75.65
C CYS A 23 12.00 -0.58 74.30
N GLY A 24 11.83 0.76 74.34
CA GLY A 24 11.63 1.56 73.13
C GLY A 24 12.81 1.45 72.15
N GLY A 25 12.73 0.48 71.26
CA GLY A 25 13.62 0.34 70.11
C GLY A 25 12.94 1.08 68.96
N LYS A 26 13.62 2.14 68.44
CA LYS A 26 13.26 2.73 67.14
C LYS A 26 13.21 1.58 66.12
N GLU A 27 12.06 1.38 65.49
CA GLU A 27 11.94 0.53 64.33
C GLU A 27 13.03 0.97 63.33
N GLN A 28 14.04 0.11 63.14
CA GLN A 28 15.03 0.35 62.09
C GLN A 28 14.29 0.15 60.76
N GLU A 29 13.90 1.27 60.17
CA GLU A 29 13.44 1.32 58.81
C GLU A 29 14.52 0.69 57.92
N GLN A 30 14.22 -0.53 57.44
CA GLN A 30 15.11 -1.24 56.54
C GLN A 30 15.39 -0.32 55.35
N PRO A 31 16.63 -0.02 54.95
CA PRO A 31 16.91 0.89 53.87
C PRO A 31 16.14 0.42 52.61
N LYS A 32 15.19 1.24 52.15
CA LYS A 32 14.50 1.01 50.91
C LYS A 32 15.57 0.88 49.82
N PRO A 33 15.54 -0.21 49.00
CA PRO A 33 16.55 -0.40 47.99
C PRO A 33 16.57 0.85 47.07
N ASP A 34 17.76 1.41 46.87
CA ASP A 34 17.95 2.58 46.03
C ASP A 34 17.36 2.35 44.65
N SER A 35 16.42 3.19 44.25
CA SER A 35 15.80 3.09 42.92
C SER A 35 16.79 3.58 41.87
N VAL A 36 17.17 2.71 40.94
CA VAL A 36 17.99 3.08 39.79
C VAL A 36 17.09 3.76 38.74
N LYS A 37 17.37 5.03 38.48
CA LYS A 37 16.60 5.87 37.57
C LYS A 37 16.90 5.54 36.11
N VAL A 38 15.89 5.75 35.23
CA VAL A 38 16.07 5.69 33.78
C VAL A 38 16.88 6.89 33.30
N SER A 39 17.98 6.64 32.61
CA SER A 39 18.84 7.65 31.99
C SER A 39 18.52 7.88 30.52
N GLY A 40 17.96 6.86 29.81
CA GLY A 40 17.64 6.95 28.40
C GLY A 40 16.78 5.79 27.92
N VAL A 41 16.28 5.92 26.67
CA VAL A 41 15.60 4.86 25.93
C VAL A 41 16.01 4.93 24.46
N SER A 42 16.10 3.79 23.82
CA SER A 42 16.25 3.65 22.36
C SER A 42 15.28 2.62 21.81
N ILE A 43 15.12 2.61 20.50
CA ILE A 43 14.31 1.64 19.76
C ILE A 43 15.27 0.78 18.93
N ASP A 44 15.02 -0.52 18.84
CA ASP A 44 15.80 -1.48 18.06
C ASP A 44 15.87 -1.12 16.56
N LYS A 45 14.83 -0.46 16.04
CA LYS A 45 14.72 -0.02 14.64
C LYS A 45 14.38 1.47 14.58
N PRO A 46 15.33 2.34 14.21
CA PRO A 46 15.05 3.78 14.07
C PRO A 46 14.18 4.10 12.85
N THR A 47 14.15 3.19 11.86
CA THR A 47 13.29 3.26 10.67
C THR A 47 12.66 1.90 10.40
N LEU A 48 11.44 1.91 9.87
CA LEU A 48 10.68 0.70 9.54
C LEU A 48 9.92 0.93 8.24
N SER A 49 10.12 0.05 7.24
CA SER A 49 9.36 0.04 5.98
C SER A 49 8.41 -1.14 5.99
N MET A 50 7.13 -0.90 5.68
CA MET A 50 6.05 -1.89 5.70
C MET A 50 5.14 -1.68 4.51
N THR A 51 4.35 -2.69 4.17
CA THR A 51 3.25 -2.62 3.21
C THR A 51 1.92 -2.61 3.95
N GLU A 52 0.90 -1.97 3.41
CA GLU A 52 -0.47 -1.96 4.00
C GLU A 52 -0.93 -3.37 4.41
N GLY A 53 -1.41 -3.50 5.65
CA GLY A 53 -1.86 -4.75 6.26
C GLY A 53 -0.75 -5.56 6.95
N GLU A 54 0.53 -5.18 6.82
CA GLU A 54 1.62 -5.85 7.54
C GLU A 54 1.67 -5.44 9.02
N THR A 55 2.30 -6.28 9.83
CA THR A 55 2.59 -5.99 11.23
C THR A 55 4.06 -6.26 11.54
N ALA A 56 4.65 -5.45 12.43
CA ALA A 56 6.02 -5.60 12.89
C ALA A 56 6.11 -5.25 14.38
N ASN A 57 7.13 -5.76 15.07
CA ASN A 57 7.37 -5.42 16.46
C ASN A 57 8.55 -4.46 16.57
N LEU A 58 8.39 -3.44 17.40
CA LEU A 58 9.43 -2.55 17.89
C LEU A 58 9.76 -2.92 19.34
N THR A 59 11.03 -2.85 19.69
CA THR A 59 11.50 -3.12 21.04
C THR A 59 12.13 -1.87 21.63
N ALA A 60 11.65 -1.46 22.81
CA ALA A 60 12.27 -0.37 23.56
C ALA A 60 13.43 -0.92 24.41
N ILE A 61 14.57 -0.27 24.33
CA ILE A 61 15.77 -0.58 25.10
C ILE A 61 15.97 0.54 26.13
N VAL A 62 15.62 0.25 27.40
CA VAL A 62 15.70 1.23 28.50
C VAL A 62 17.07 1.14 29.16
N MET A 63 17.68 2.26 29.38
CA MET A 63 18.99 2.38 30.01
C MET A 63 18.93 3.12 31.38
N PRO A 64 19.71 2.71 32.36
CA PRO A 64 20.58 1.52 32.36
C PRO A 64 19.75 0.22 32.45
N GLU A 65 20.35 -0.91 32.09
CA GLU A 65 19.67 -2.22 32.09
C GLU A 65 19.12 -2.62 33.47
N ASN A 66 19.74 -2.16 34.55
CA ASN A 66 19.29 -2.38 35.93
C ASN A 66 18.31 -1.30 36.42
N ALA A 67 17.75 -0.46 35.56
CA ALA A 67 16.71 0.52 35.94
C ALA A 67 15.53 -0.17 36.64
N THR A 68 15.08 0.42 37.75
CA THR A 68 14.04 -0.16 38.61
C THR A 68 12.70 -0.18 37.96
N ASN A 69 12.37 0.86 37.20
CA ASN A 69 11.12 0.97 36.44
C ASN A 69 11.38 1.12 34.94
N LYS A 70 11.20 0.05 34.19
CA LYS A 70 11.38 0.01 32.72
C LYS A 70 10.07 0.15 31.95
N ALA A 71 8.97 0.49 32.61
CA ALA A 71 7.69 0.66 31.94
C ALA A 71 7.77 1.74 30.87
N VAL A 72 7.22 1.45 29.71
CA VAL A 72 7.17 2.36 28.55
C VAL A 72 5.75 2.46 28.01
N ALA A 73 5.46 3.59 27.39
CA ALA A 73 4.24 3.82 26.63
C ALA A 73 4.59 4.11 25.17
N TRP A 74 3.86 3.50 24.26
CA TRP A 74 3.97 3.70 22.82
C TRP A 74 2.89 4.63 22.32
N LYS A 75 3.22 5.47 21.34
CA LYS A 75 2.26 6.37 20.69
C LYS A 75 2.60 6.52 19.22
N SER A 76 1.56 6.44 18.38
CA SER A 76 1.65 6.81 16.97
C SER A 76 1.41 8.31 16.78
N GLY A 77 2.19 8.95 15.90
CA GLY A 77 1.96 10.31 15.43
C GLY A 77 0.80 10.39 14.43
N ASN A 78 0.54 9.31 13.70
CA ASN A 78 -0.59 9.19 12.78
C ASN A 78 -1.07 7.72 12.71
N SER A 79 -2.04 7.37 13.56
CA SER A 79 -2.60 6.01 13.62
C SER A 79 -3.39 5.61 12.36
N GLY A 80 -3.80 6.58 11.53
CA GLY A 80 -4.40 6.31 10.22
C GLY A 80 -3.40 5.80 9.17
N VAL A 81 -2.10 5.95 9.41
CA VAL A 81 -1.01 5.42 8.56
C VAL A 81 -0.38 4.18 9.19
N ALA A 82 0.07 4.29 10.42
CA ALA A 82 0.63 3.18 11.19
C ALA A 82 0.18 3.31 12.64
N ASP A 83 -0.46 2.28 13.17
CA ASP A 83 -0.87 2.21 14.57
C ASP A 83 0.08 1.36 15.39
N VAL A 84 0.15 1.61 16.70
CA VAL A 84 1.01 0.86 17.63
C VAL A 84 0.24 0.52 18.90
N ASP A 85 0.35 -0.73 19.33
CA ASP A 85 -0.25 -1.17 20.60
C ASP A 85 0.71 -1.00 21.79
N ALA A 86 0.22 -1.29 23.00
CA ALA A 86 0.97 -1.18 24.24
C ALA A 86 2.21 -2.09 24.30
N SER A 87 2.28 -3.14 23.48
CA SER A 87 3.41 -4.08 23.40
C SER A 87 4.50 -3.64 22.42
N GLY A 88 4.27 -2.57 21.64
CA GLY A 88 5.17 -2.11 20.59
C GLY A 88 4.92 -2.80 19.23
N LYS A 89 3.79 -3.52 19.08
CA LYS A 89 3.40 -4.08 17.79
C LYS A 89 2.80 -2.99 16.92
N VAL A 90 3.46 -2.73 15.80
CA VAL A 90 3.04 -1.76 14.78
C VAL A 90 2.18 -2.47 13.73
N THR A 91 1.08 -1.84 13.34
CA THR A 91 0.20 -2.27 12.25
C THR A 91 0.20 -1.20 11.16
N ALA A 92 0.56 -1.57 9.94
CA ALA A 92 0.48 -0.69 8.77
C ALA A 92 -0.97 -0.59 8.28
N VAL A 93 -1.57 0.60 8.38
CA VAL A 93 -3.00 0.84 8.08
C VAL A 93 -3.19 1.35 6.66
N LYS A 94 -2.41 2.37 6.27
CA LYS A 94 -2.53 3.02 4.96
C LYS A 94 -1.18 3.58 4.52
N ALA A 95 -0.96 3.67 3.22
CA ALA A 95 0.24 4.27 2.63
C ALA A 95 0.50 5.69 3.16
N GLY A 96 1.76 5.95 3.48
CA GLY A 96 2.19 7.23 4.05
C GLY A 96 3.36 7.06 5.01
N THR A 97 3.58 8.07 5.85
CA THR A 97 4.61 8.06 6.90
C THR A 97 4.00 8.39 8.26
N SER A 98 4.49 7.74 9.31
CA SER A 98 4.12 8.01 10.70
C SER A 98 5.32 7.83 11.61
N ASP A 99 5.44 8.66 12.62
CA ASP A 99 6.44 8.52 13.67
C ASP A 99 5.85 7.76 14.86
N ILE A 100 6.48 6.65 15.23
CA ILE A 100 6.13 5.89 16.44
C ILE A 100 7.09 6.30 17.54
N THR A 101 6.55 6.84 18.62
CA THR A 101 7.32 7.32 19.77
C THR A 101 7.11 6.42 20.98
N VAL A 102 8.19 6.03 21.62
CA VAL A 102 8.19 5.38 22.94
C VAL A 102 8.58 6.40 23.99
N THR A 103 7.90 6.35 25.14
CA THR A 103 8.19 7.21 26.30
C THR A 103 8.30 6.36 27.55
N THR A 104 9.37 6.55 28.34
CA THR A 104 9.54 5.84 29.62
C THR A 104 8.67 6.45 30.72
N ALA A 105 8.09 5.61 31.58
CA ALA A 105 7.33 6.07 32.75
C ALA A 105 8.20 6.74 33.78
N ASP A 106 9.45 6.29 33.97
CA ASP A 106 10.45 6.94 34.82
C ASP A 106 11.31 7.88 33.97
N GLY A 107 11.30 9.15 34.29
CA GLY A 107 12.13 10.18 33.68
C GLY A 107 11.66 10.70 32.31
N GLY A 108 10.55 10.20 31.74
CA GLY A 108 9.94 10.73 30.50
C GLY A 108 10.87 10.73 29.29
N LYS A 109 11.83 9.78 29.23
CA LYS A 109 12.78 9.68 28.09
C LYS A 109 12.03 9.17 26.86
N THR A 110 12.36 9.70 25.69
CA THR A 110 11.70 9.38 24.43
C THR A 110 12.67 8.87 23.38
N ALA A 111 12.18 7.99 22.51
CA ALA A 111 12.82 7.62 21.24
C ALA A 111 11.75 7.47 20.16
N THR A 112 12.14 7.65 18.90
CA THR A 112 11.22 7.67 17.78
C THR A 112 11.70 6.73 16.67
N CYS A 113 10.77 5.97 16.09
CA CYS A 113 10.94 5.19 14.88
C CYS A 113 10.12 5.82 13.77
N LYS A 114 10.75 6.11 12.61
CA LYS A 114 10.04 6.57 11.41
C LYS A 114 9.52 5.36 10.64
N VAL A 115 8.20 5.21 10.56
CA VAL A 115 7.52 4.16 9.79
C VAL A 115 7.10 4.71 8.44
N THR A 116 7.46 4.00 7.37
CA THR A 116 7.00 4.27 6.01
C THR A 116 6.16 3.09 5.54
N VAL A 117 4.92 3.36 5.18
CA VAL A 117 3.98 2.36 4.67
C VAL A 117 3.80 2.57 3.18
N ALA A 118 4.07 1.54 2.39
CA ALA A 118 3.77 1.48 0.97
C ALA A 118 2.36 0.94 0.75
N SER A 119 1.67 1.39 -0.32
CA SER A 119 0.40 0.78 -0.72
C SER A 119 0.59 -0.67 -1.10
N LYS A 120 -0.39 -1.49 -0.76
CA LYS A 120 -0.44 -2.87 -1.20
C LYS A 120 -0.76 -2.92 -2.69
N ALA A 121 0.07 -3.62 -3.47
CA ALA A 121 -0.21 -3.83 -4.88
C ALA A 121 -1.51 -4.63 -5.07
N VAL A 122 -2.38 -4.12 -5.93
CA VAL A 122 -3.62 -4.78 -6.35
C VAL A 122 -3.51 -5.00 -7.87
N PRO A 123 -3.16 -6.22 -8.31
CA PRO A 123 -3.00 -6.48 -9.73
C PRO A 123 -4.32 -6.39 -10.48
N ALA A 124 -4.25 -6.02 -11.75
CA ALA A 124 -5.38 -6.11 -12.67
C ALA A 124 -5.71 -7.59 -12.94
N THR A 125 -6.99 -7.93 -12.86
CA THR A 125 -7.53 -9.25 -13.19
C THR A 125 -8.32 -9.25 -14.48
N GLY A 126 -8.66 -8.04 -15.00
CA GLY A 126 -9.35 -7.85 -16.26
C GLY A 126 -9.08 -6.46 -16.84
N LEU A 127 -9.12 -6.39 -18.17
CA LEU A 127 -9.03 -5.16 -18.95
C LEU A 127 -10.07 -5.22 -20.06
N THR A 128 -10.89 -4.20 -20.18
CA THR A 128 -11.86 -4.06 -21.26
C THR A 128 -11.67 -2.73 -21.98
N LEU A 129 -11.90 -2.72 -23.28
CA LEU A 129 -11.87 -1.51 -24.10
C LEU A 129 -13.30 -1.07 -24.44
N SER A 130 -13.52 0.22 -24.57
CA SER A 130 -14.83 0.78 -24.94
C SER A 130 -15.29 0.37 -26.34
N LEU A 131 -14.33 0.02 -27.21
CA LEU A 131 -14.55 -0.40 -28.59
C LEU A 131 -13.75 -1.67 -28.87
N SER A 132 -14.37 -2.65 -29.49
CA SER A 132 -13.71 -3.86 -30.03
C SER A 132 -13.08 -3.63 -31.39
N SER A 133 -13.57 -2.63 -32.13
CA SER A 133 -13.03 -2.17 -33.41
C SER A 133 -13.19 -0.67 -33.54
N VAL A 134 -12.28 -0.03 -34.27
CA VAL A 134 -12.33 1.40 -34.57
C VAL A 134 -11.75 1.67 -35.96
N ALA A 135 -12.48 2.45 -36.75
CA ALA A 135 -12.01 2.91 -38.04
C ALA A 135 -11.57 4.38 -37.95
N PHE A 136 -10.43 4.70 -38.51
CA PHE A 136 -9.92 6.06 -38.65
C PHE A 136 -9.86 6.45 -40.11
N VAL A 137 -10.08 7.72 -40.38
CA VAL A 137 -9.70 8.37 -41.64
C VAL A 137 -8.41 9.15 -41.37
N GLU A 138 -7.51 9.25 -42.34
CA GLU A 138 -6.29 10.06 -42.27
C GLU A 138 -6.53 11.42 -41.61
N GLY A 139 -5.72 11.81 -40.64
CA GLY A 139 -5.86 13.03 -39.86
C GLY A 139 -6.92 13.02 -38.77
N GLN A 140 -7.82 12.02 -38.76
CA GLN A 140 -8.87 11.91 -37.73
C GLN A 140 -8.27 11.49 -36.35
N THR A 141 -8.77 12.13 -35.30
CA THR A 141 -8.45 11.76 -33.91
C THR A 141 -9.65 11.06 -33.28
N LYS A 142 -9.40 9.90 -32.65
CA LYS A 142 -10.38 9.15 -31.85
C LYS A 142 -9.78 8.68 -30.54
N SER A 143 -10.64 8.44 -29.56
CA SER A 143 -10.25 7.93 -28.25
C SER A 143 -10.87 6.56 -27.99
N ILE A 144 -10.07 5.67 -27.42
CA ILE A 144 -10.48 4.35 -26.94
C ILE A 144 -10.30 4.39 -25.43
N ASN A 145 -11.34 4.11 -24.65
CA ASN A 145 -11.25 4.07 -23.20
C ASN A 145 -10.96 2.64 -22.73
N ALA A 146 -10.13 2.51 -21.71
CA ALA A 146 -9.84 1.25 -21.04
C ALA A 146 -10.44 1.25 -19.64
N THR A 147 -11.04 0.13 -19.26
CA THR A 147 -11.55 -0.10 -17.90
C THR A 147 -10.82 -1.29 -17.30
N VAL A 148 -10.15 -1.06 -16.19
CA VAL A 148 -9.39 -2.07 -15.43
C VAL A 148 -10.25 -2.64 -14.31
N THR A 149 -10.19 -3.93 -14.10
CA THR A 149 -10.86 -4.63 -13.00
C THR A 149 -9.81 -5.33 -12.12
N PRO A 150 -9.87 -5.18 -10.79
CA PRO A 150 -10.79 -4.31 -10.05
C PRO A 150 -10.46 -2.82 -10.24
N SER A 151 -11.41 -1.92 -9.97
CA SER A 151 -11.25 -0.47 -10.17
C SER A 151 -10.18 0.19 -9.28
N ASN A 152 -9.76 -0.49 -8.20
CA ASN A 152 -8.66 -0.10 -7.32
C ASN A 152 -7.33 -0.76 -7.69
N SER A 153 -7.21 -1.33 -8.89
CA SER A 153 -5.94 -1.88 -9.37
C SER A 153 -4.84 -0.81 -9.34
N THR A 154 -3.64 -1.24 -8.98
CA THR A 154 -2.43 -0.42 -9.00
C THR A 154 -1.66 -0.51 -10.31
N ASP A 155 -2.08 -1.40 -11.21
CA ASP A 155 -1.46 -1.56 -12.51
C ASP A 155 -1.89 -0.41 -13.44
N GLU A 156 -0.90 0.22 -14.07
CA GLU A 156 -1.13 1.27 -15.05
C GLU A 156 -1.52 0.70 -16.40
N VAL A 157 -2.40 1.42 -17.12
CA VAL A 157 -2.77 1.08 -18.50
C VAL A 157 -1.67 1.56 -19.44
N THR A 158 -1.06 0.62 -20.15
CA THR A 158 -0.03 0.89 -21.17
C THR A 158 -0.64 0.86 -22.55
N TRP A 159 -0.55 1.99 -23.25
CA TRP A 159 -1.06 2.20 -24.60
C TRP A 159 0.08 2.04 -25.61
N PRO A 160 -0.07 1.20 -26.64
CA PRO A 160 0.93 1.05 -27.69
C PRO A 160 1.00 2.29 -28.59
N SER A 161 2.11 2.42 -29.33
CA SER A 161 2.33 3.49 -30.32
C SER A 161 2.58 2.85 -31.69
N PRO A 162 1.54 2.37 -32.38
CA PRO A 162 1.69 1.77 -33.72
C PRO A 162 2.17 2.80 -34.74
N THR A 163 2.82 2.32 -35.80
CA THR A 163 3.39 3.19 -36.83
C THR A 163 2.35 4.02 -37.59
N GLN A 164 1.15 3.50 -37.72
CA GLN A 164 0.01 4.09 -38.44
C GLN A 164 -0.69 5.20 -37.67
N LEU A 165 -0.50 5.27 -36.35
CA LEU A 165 -1.14 6.25 -35.49
C LEU A 165 -0.12 7.11 -34.77
N THR A 166 -0.48 8.34 -34.44
CA THR A 166 0.20 9.19 -33.47
C THR A 166 -0.54 9.06 -32.14
N SER A 167 0.14 8.58 -31.09
CA SER A 167 -0.42 8.53 -29.74
C SER A 167 -0.41 9.92 -29.12
N ASN A 168 -1.58 10.37 -28.64
CA ASN A 168 -1.76 11.64 -27.92
C ASN A 168 -1.84 11.41 -26.39
N GLY A 169 -1.65 10.15 -25.93
CA GLY A 169 -1.79 9.74 -24.54
C GLY A 169 -3.21 9.31 -24.16
N GLY A 170 -3.32 8.48 -23.10
CA GLY A 170 -4.62 8.09 -22.52
C GLY A 170 -5.58 7.37 -23.46
N GLY A 171 -5.06 6.68 -24.49
CA GLY A 171 -5.90 5.99 -25.48
C GLY A 171 -6.41 6.88 -26.61
N SER A 172 -5.97 8.13 -26.70
CA SER A 172 -6.26 9.03 -27.80
C SER A 172 -5.24 8.88 -28.93
N TYR A 173 -5.70 8.73 -30.15
CA TYR A 173 -4.87 8.51 -31.34
C TYR A 173 -5.33 9.36 -32.52
N THR A 174 -4.35 9.85 -33.30
CA THR A 174 -4.57 10.51 -34.58
C THR A 174 -4.00 9.64 -35.70
N ALA A 175 -4.82 9.35 -36.72
CA ALA A 175 -4.37 8.58 -37.88
C ALA A 175 -3.36 9.37 -38.71
N LYS A 176 -2.23 8.72 -39.03
CA LYS A 176 -1.24 9.25 -39.94
C LYS A 176 -1.68 9.07 -41.39
N LYS A 177 -0.92 9.68 -42.30
CA LYS A 177 -1.14 9.48 -43.74
C LYS A 177 -1.00 7.99 -44.08
N ALA A 178 -1.97 7.50 -44.84
CA ALA A 178 -2.00 6.15 -45.37
C ALA A 178 -2.13 6.20 -46.91
N ASP A 179 -1.34 5.36 -47.58
CA ASP A 179 -1.42 5.27 -49.07
C ASP A 179 -2.49 4.25 -49.50
N ASP A 180 -2.85 3.33 -48.60
CA ASP A 180 -3.90 2.33 -48.76
C ASP A 180 -4.57 2.05 -47.40
N SER A 181 -5.68 1.31 -47.38
CA SER A 181 -6.33 0.91 -46.13
C SER A 181 -5.49 -0.11 -45.38
N GLU A 182 -5.16 0.18 -44.13
CA GLU A 182 -4.38 -0.69 -43.25
C GLU A 182 -5.19 -1.14 -42.04
N SER A 183 -5.15 -2.42 -41.73
CA SER A 183 -5.81 -2.98 -40.56
C SER A 183 -4.79 -3.69 -39.66
N PHE A 184 -4.90 -3.49 -38.34
CA PHE A 184 -4.03 -4.10 -37.33
C PHE A 184 -4.74 -4.18 -35.97
N ASP A 185 -4.20 -4.99 -35.05
CA ASP A 185 -4.68 -5.08 -33.68
C ASP A 185 -3.93 -4.07 -32.79
N LEU A 186 -4.69 -3.26 -32.07
CA LEU A 186 -4.19 -2.42 -30.98
C LEU A 186 -4.28 -3.20 -29.67
N GLU A 187 -3.16 -3.72 -29.17
CA GLU A 187 -3.09 -4.46 -27.90
C GLU A 187 -2.74 -3.52 -26.73
N VAL A 188 -3.71 -3.28 -25.85
CA VAL A 188 -3.56 -2.48 -24.61
C VAL A 188 -3.31 -3.42 -23.44
N LYS A 189 -2.44 -3.02 -22.50
CA LYS A 189 -2.04 -3.84 -21.35
C LYS A 189 -2.23 -3.10 -20.03
N ALA A 190 -2.55 -3.88 -18.99
CA ALA A 190 -2.49 -3.43 -17.59
C ALA A 190 -1.92 -4.56 -16.74
N GLY A 191 -0.66 -4.42 -16.28
CA GLY A 191 0.06 -5.51 -15.63
C GLY A 191 0.15 -6.76 -16.51
N ALA A 192 -0.42 -7.88 -16.04
CA ALA A 192 -0.42 -9.16 -16.74
C ALA A 192 -1.62 -9.35 -17.70
N VAL A 193 -2.62 -8.47 -17.68
CA VAL A 193 -3.81 -8.58 -18.54
C VAL A 193 -3.70 -7.69 -19.77
N SER A 194 -4.31 -8.14 -20.88
CA SER A 194 -4.37 -7.36 -22.11
C SER A 194 -5.77 -7.43 -22.75
N ALA A 195 -6.08 -6.42 -23.56
CA ALA A 195 -7.25 -6.38 -24.40
C ALA A 195 -6.88 -5.85 -25.78
N LYS A 196 -7.61 -6.26 -26.81
CA LYS A 196 -7.36 -5.89 -28.19
C LYS A 196 -8.54 -5.17 -28.80
N ALA A 197 -8.25 -4.18 -29.65
CA ALA A 197 -9.20 -3.55 -30.54
C ALA A 197 -8.66 -3.64 -31.97
N GLY A 198 -9.50 -4.08 -32.90
CA GLY A 198 -9.20 -4.03 -34.34
C GLY A 198 -9.17 -2.56 -34.78
N VAL A 199 -8.13 -2.15 -35.47
CA VAL A 199 -7.99 -0.79 -35.99
C VAL A 199 -7.87 -0.86 -37.51
N THR A 200 -8.67 -0.04 -38.23
CA THR A 200 -8.51 0.17 -39.66
C THR A 200 -8.28 1.64 -39.93
N VAL A 201 -7.26 1.97 -40.68
CA VAL A 201 -6.96 3.33 -41.13
C VAL A 201 -7.26 3.42 -42.62
N TYR A 202 -8.12 4.36 -43.00
CA TYR A 202 -8.47 4.63 -44.40
C TYR A 202 -7.77 5.90 -44.88
N PRO A 203 -7.20 5.89 -46.10
CA PRO A 203 -6.68 7.11 -46.71
C PRO A 203 -7.83 8.10 -47.04
N MET A 204 -7.52 9.38 -47.09
CA MET A 204 -8.50 10.42 -47.33
C MET A 204 -9.23 10.24 -48.70
N TRP A 205 -8.51 9.85 -49.74
CA TRP A 205 -9.09 9.66 -51.07
C TRP A 205 -10.17 8.56 -51.14
N PHE A 206 -10.09 7.56 -50.22
CA PHE A 206 -11.08 6.48 -50.16
C PHE A 206 -12.46 7.00 -49.74
N VAL A 207 -12.49 7.94 -48.80
CA VAL A 207 -13.74 8.57 -48.33
C VAL A 207 -14.34 9.47 -49.41
N GLU A 208 -13.51 10.23 -50.11
CA GLU A 208 -13.94 11.06 -51.23
C GLU A 208 -14.54 10.21 -52.36
N PHE A 209 -13.96 9.05 -52.67
CA PHE A 209 -14.48 8.12 -53.67
C PHE A 209 -15.87 7.55 -53.26
N LEU A 210 -16.07 7.22 -52.01
CA LEU A 210 -17.35 6.72 -51.50
C LEU A 210 -18.44 7.80 -51.55
N THR A 211 -18.10 9.03 -51.19
CA THR A 211 -19.08 10.16 -51.24
C THR A 211 -19.47 10.51 -52.66
N ASP A 212 -18.54 10.50 -53.60
CA ASP A 212 -18.80 10.78 -55.03
C ASP A 212 -19.69 9.70 -55.67
N LYS A 213 -19.55 8.44 -55.23
CA LYS A 213 -20.36 7.30 -55.72
C LYS A 213 -21.75 7.20 -55.08
N LEU A 214 -21.92 7.70 -53.86
CA LEU A 214 -23.15 7.55 -53.08
C LEU A 214 -24.12 8.73 -53.25
N VAL A 215 -23.71 9.85 -53.87
CA VAL A 215 -24.55 11.06 -54.06
C VAL A 215 -24.62 11.45 -55.54
N PRO A 216 -25.49 10.81 -56.34
CA PRO A 216 -25.55 11.08 -57.76
C PRO A 216 -26.23 12.40 -58.13
N ASP A 217 -26.87 13.13 -57.20
CA ASP A 217 -27.74 14.27 -57.59
C ASP A 217 -27.73 15.46 -56.61
N GLY A 218 -26.66 15.66 -55.82
CA GLY A 218 -26.54 16.84 -54.95
C GLY A 218 -27.32 16.76 -53.62
N SER A 219 -27.85 15.60 -53.24
CA SER A 219 -28.38 15.36 -51.91
C SER A 219 -27.25 15.08 -50.90
N THR A 220 -27.28 15.68 -49.72
CA THR A 220 -26.31 15.43 -48.64
C THR A 220 -26.66 14.13 -47.93
N SER A 221 -25.80 13.10 -48.04
CA SER A 221 -25.87 11.93 -47.18
C SER A 221 -24.96 12.09 -45.97
N THR A 222 -25.51 11.99 -44.80
CA THR A 222 -24.74 11.89 -43.55
C THR A 222 -24.36 10.42 -43.33
N ILE A 223 -23.05 10.14 -43.32
CA ILE A 223 -22.56 8.84 -42.87
C ILE A 223 -22.69 8.83 -41.36
N THR A 224 -23.66 8.08 -40.82
CA THR A 224 -23.78 7.86 -39.38
C THR A 224 -22.74 6.85 -38.92
N GLU A 225 -22.00 7.17 -37.86
CA GLU A 225 -21.09 6.22 -37.20
C GLU A 225 -21.87 4.97 -36.76
N GLY A 226 -21.49 3.81 -37.26
CA GLY A 226 -22.02 2.49 -36.85
C GLY A 226 -22.74 1.67 -37.90
N GLY A 227 -22.80 2.11 -39.17
CA GLY A 227 -23.33 1.29 -40.26
C GLY A 227 -22.26 0.33 -40.80
N GLU A 228 -22.49 -0.98 -40.66
CA GLU A 228 -21.81 -2.00 -41.46
C GLU A 228 -22.17 -1.78 -42.91
N LEU A 229 -21.15 -1.77 -43.80
CA LEU A 229 -21.33 -1.90 -45.24
C LEU A 229 -21.46 -3.37 -45.60
#